data_bc9236d880b444aceef7600725513acd
#
_entry.id   bc9236d880b444aceef7600725513acd
#
_cell.length_a   1.000
_cell.length_b   1.000
_cell.length_c   1.000
_cell.angle_alpha   90.00
_cell.angle_beta   90.00
_cell.angle_gamma   90.00
#
_symmetry.space_group_name_H-M   'P 1'
#
loop_
_entity.id
_entity.type
_entity.pdbx_description
1 polymer ?
#
loop_
_entity_poly.entity_id
_entity_poly.type
_entity_poly.pdbx_seq_one_letter_code
_entity_poly.pdbx_strand_id
1 'polypeptide(L)'
;MSKEKLYRSSNGDYLYLFNWKCGGFNDVWAPNKREAYKRVMKERKESEEKYPNHSKLRPDYDSMRRCTYSEYQEQNKMGWLLSI
;
A
#
# COMPACT_ATOMS: atom_id res chain seq x y z
N MET A 1 -8.69 27.31 1.37
CA MET A 1 -8.58 25.96 1.91
C MET A 1 -7.20 25.36 1.57
N SER A 2 -6.42 25.06 2.56
CA SER A 2 -5.14 24.43 2.31
C SER A 2 -5.33 22.95 2.02
N LYS A 3 -4.75 22.48 0.91
CA LYS A 3 -4.74 21.06 0.61
C LYS A 3 -3.70 20.39 1.49
N GLU A 4 -4.06 19.28 2.09
CA GLU A 4 -3.11 18.53 2.87
C GLU A 4 -2.01 17.95 1.98
N LYS A 5 -0.76 18.07 2.44
CA LYS A 5 0.39 17.60 1.69
C LYS A 5 0.43 16.08 1.65
N LEU A 6 0.68 15.51 0.47
CA LEU A 6 0.86 14.08 0.32
C LEU A 6 2.24 13.67 0.82
N TYR A 7 2.32 12.51 1.44
CA TYR A 7 3.60 11.96 1.88
C TYR A 7 4.37 11.39 0.70
N ARG A 8 5.60 11.84 0.54
CA ARG A 8 6.45 11.43 -0.57
C ARG A 8 7.86 11.14 -0.06
N SER A 9 8.43 10.02 -0.47
CA SER A 9 9.77 9.64 -0.08
C SER A 9 10.82 10.46 -0.83
N SER A 10 12.08 10.41 -0.36
CA SER A 10 13.18 11.15 -1.00
C SER A 10 13.47 10.69 -2.43
N ASN A 11 13.13 9.44 -2.78
CA ASN A 11 13.32 8.92 -4.13
C ASN A 11 12.11 9.17 -5.05
N GLY A 12 11.11 9.90 -4.57
CA GLY A 12 9.95 10.27 -5.37
C GLY A 12 8.77 9.32 -5.31
N ASP A 13 8.83 8.26 -4.50
CA ASP A 13 7.71 7.36 -4.31
C ASP A 13 6.68 7.95 -3.36
N TYR A 14 5.41 7.66 -3.63
CA TYR A 14 4.31 7.95 -2.71
C TYR A 14 3.96 6.70 -1.93
N LEU A 15 3.46 6.89 -0.71
CA LEU A 15 2.90 5.78 0.06
C LEU A 15 1.44 5.61 -0.33
N TYR A 16 1.10 4.44 -0.89
CA TYR A 16 -0.27 4.11 -1.26
C TYR A 16 -0.88 3.22 -0.21
N LEU A 17 -2.07 3.59 0.25
CA LEU A 17 -2.86 2.78 1.16
C LEU A 17 -3.93 2.07 0.34
N PHE A 18 -4.22 0.83 0.68
CA PHE A 18 -5.20 0.05 -0.06
C PHE A 18 -5.83 -1.02 0.82
N ASN A 19 -6.97 -1.52 0.36
CA ASN A 19 -7.67 -2.63 1.01
C ASN A 19 -7.49 -3.90 0.18
N TRP A 20 -7.45 -5.03 0.88
CA TRP A 20 -7.55 -6.32 0.21
C TRP A 20 -9.02 -6.58 -0.13
N LYS A 21 -9.28 -7.30 -1.24
CA LYS A 21 -10.65 -7.61 -1.64
C LYS A 21 -11.41 -8.42 -0.61
N CYS A 22 -10.71 -9.24 0.15
CA CYS A 22 -11.30 -10.08 1.20
C CYS A 22 -11.43 -9.36 2.55
N GLY A 23 -11.00 -8.11 2.64
CA GLY A 23 -10.98 -7.33 3.88
C GLY A 23 -9.57 -7.11 4.40
N GLY A 24 -9.43 -6.13 5.29
CA GLY A 24 -8.12 -5.72 5.79
C GLY A 24 -7.45 -4.71 4.86
N PHE A 25 -6.37 -4.08 5.34
CA PHE A 25 -5.67 -3.06 4.57
C PHE A 25 -4.16 -3.23 4.67
N ASN A 26 -3.44 -2.60 3.75
CA ASN A 26 -1.98 -2.62 3.72
C ASN A 26 -1.47 -1.37 3.01
N ASP A 27 -0.16 -1.27 2.82
CA ASP A 27 0.48 -0.12 2.20
C ASP A 27 1.59 -0.58 1.24
N VAL A 28 1.91 0.31 0.30
CA VAL A 28 2.97 0.04 -0.69
C VAL A 28 3.56 1.36 -1.18
N TRP A 29 4.88 1.41 -1.36
CA TRP A 29 5.58 2.54 -1.93
C TRP A 29 5.68 2.41 -3.44
N ALA A 30 5.29 3.45 -4.17
CA ALA A 30 5.37 3.45 -5.63
C ALA A 30 5.27 4.87 -6.18
N PRO A 31 5.78 5.13 -7.40
CA PRO A 31 5.69 6.46 -8.00
C PRO A 31 4.29 6.82 -8.49
N ASN A 32 3.46 5.82 -8.77
CA ASN A 32 2.07 6.03 -9.19
C ASN A 32 1.21 4.81 -8.83
N LYS A 33 -0.10 4.96 -9.00
CA LYS A 33 -1.07 3.92 -8.62
C LYS A 33 -0.88 2.62 -9.40
N ARG A 34 -0.59 2.71 -10.68
CA ARG A 34 -0.38 1.54 -11.53
C ARG A 34 0.82 0.72 -11.06
N GLU A 35 1.92 1.39 -10.75
CA GLU A 35 3.11 0.71 -10.24
C GLU A 35 2.87 0.15 -8.84
N ALA A 36 2.08 0.86 -8.02
CA ALA A 36 1.69 0.35 -6.71
C ALA A 36 0.98 -1.00 -6.84
N TYR A 37 0.01 -1.07 -7.73
CA TYR A 37 -0.73 -2.32 -7.98
C TYR A 37 0.20 -3.43 -8.47
N LYS A 38 1.09 -3.13 -9.42
CA LYS A 38 2.05 -4.10 -9.93
C LYS A 38 2.97 -4.66 -8.84
N ARG A 39 3.46 -3.79 -7.97
CA ARG A 39 4.35 -4.19 -6.87
C ARG A 39 3.65 -5.11 -5.89
N VAL A 40 2.41 -4.80 -5.55
CA VAL A 40 1.62 -5.65 -4.66
C VAL A 40 1.36 -7.01 -5.30
N MET A 41 0.99 -7.03 -6.57
CA MET A 41 0.73 -8.28 -7.28
C MET A 41 1.98 -9.15 -7.39
N LYS A 42 3.12 -8.54 -7.64
CA LYS A 42 4.40 -9.25 -7.69
C LYS A 42 4.74 -9.87 -6.34
N GLU A 43 4.59 -9.11 -5.27
CA GLU A 43 4.83 -9.59 -3.92
C GLU A 43 3.90 -10.75 -3.58
N ARG A 44 2.61 -10.64 -3.93
CA ARG A 44 1.65 -11.72 -3.68
C ARG A 44 1.98 -12.97 -4.47
N LYS A 45 2.40 -12.83 -5.72
CA LYS A 45 2.80 -13.97 -6.54
C LYS A 45 3.98 -14.71 -5.91
N GLU A 46 4.99 -13.98 -5.50
CA GLU A 46 6.18 -14.57 -4.86
C GLU A 46 5.81 -15.26 -3.54
N SER A 47 4.96 -14.61 -2.75
CA SER A 47 4.51 -15.15 -1.48
C SER A 47 3.70 -16.44 -1.66
N GLU A 48 2.81 -16.47 -2.66
CA GLU A 48 1.98 -17.65 -2.94
C GLU A 48 2.81 -18.82 -3.48
N GLU A 49 3.86 -18.55 -4.24
CA GLU A 49 4.78 -19.58 -4.70
C GLU A 49 5.57 -20.19 -3.54
N LYS A 50 5.95 -19.35 -2.59
CA LYS A 50 6.70 -19.76 -1.41
C LYS A 50 5.83 -20.48 -0.38
N TYR A 51 4.58 -20.04 -0.25
CA TYR A 51 3.63 -20.57 0.74
C TYR A 51 2.30 -20.93 0.07
N PRO A 52 2.25 -22.03 -0.71
CA PRO A 52 1.06 -22.34 -1.52
C PRO A 52 -0.20 -22.65 -0.71
N ASN A 53 -0.07 -22.94 0.59
CA ASN A 53 -1.21 -23.23 1.44
C ASN A 53 -1.83 -21.98 2.08
N HIS A 54 -1.22 -20.80 1.89
CA HIS A 54 -1.75 -19.56 2.41
C HIS A 54 -2.89 -19.05 1.55
N SER A 55 -3.78 -18.26 2.18
CA SER A 55 -4.91 -17.65 1.48
C SER A 55 -4.42 -16.74 0.36
N LYS A 56 -5.13 -16.77 -0.76
CA LYS A 56 -4.83 -15.88 -1.88
C LYS A 56 -5.40 -14.49 -1.59
N LEU A 57 -4.52 -13.55 -1.32
CA LEU A 57 -4.90 -12.15 -1.14
C LEU A 57 -4.79 -11.41 -2.46
N ARG A 58 -5.77 -10.55 -2.74
CA ARG A 58 -5.76 -9.70 -3.93
C ARG A 58 -6.06 -8.27 -3.52
N PRO A 59 -5.25 -7.31 -3.99
CA PRO A 59 -5.50 -5.91 -3.67
C PRO A 59 -6.70 -5.39 -4.43
N ASP A 60 -7.47 -4.51 -3.78
CA ASP A 60 -8.55 -3.78 -4.42
C ASP A 60 -7.96 -2.54 -5.06
N TYR A 61 -7.83 -2.55 -6.38
CA TYR A 61 -7.21 -1.45 -7.13
C TYR A 61 -7.95 -0.13 -6.87
N ASP A 62 -9.27 -0.17 -6.82
CA ASP A 62 -10.07 1.04 -6.63
C ASP A 62 -9.88 1.66 -5.26
N SER A 63 -9.45 0.89 -4.28
CA SER A 63 -9.19 1.39 -2.93
C SER A 63 -7.83 2.06 -2.78
N MET A 64 -6.91 1.86 -3.74
CA MET A 64 -5.56 2.43 -3.65
C MET A 64 -5.60 3.95 -3.71
N ARG A 65 -5.00 4.61 -2.72
CA ARG A 65 -4.94 6.05 -2.63
C ARG A 65 -3.62 6.49 -2.01
N ARG A 66 -3.19 7.69 -2.41
CA ARG A 66 -1.99 8.28 -1.82
C ARG A 66 -2.24 8.69 -0.39
N CYS A 67 -1.29 8.38 0.47
CA CYS A 67 -1.35 8.73 1.88
C CYS A 67 -0.97 10.20 2.06
N THR A 68 -1.76 10.94 2.86
CA THR A 68 -1.37 12.28 3.26
C THR A 68 -0.30 12.20 4.36
N TYR A 69 0.40 13.30 4.58
CA TYR A 69 1.42 13.35 5.63
C TYR A 69 0.82 13.05 7.01
N SER A 70 -0.35 13.60 7.29
CA SER A 70 -1.03 13.34 8.57
C SER A 70 -1.43 11.88 8.73
N GLU A 71 -1.97 11.27 7.68
CA GLU A 71 -2.32 9.85 7.70
C GLU A 71 -1.09 8.97 7.94
N TYR A 72 0.02 9.29 7.28
CA TYR A 72 1.27 8.56 7.48
C TYR A 72 1.73 8.63 8.93
N GLN A 73 1.75 9.84 9.51
CA GLN A 73 2.18 10.02 10.89
C GLN A 73 1.29 9.25 11.86
N GLU A 74 -0.02 9.30 11.65
CA GLU A 74 -0.97 8.60 12.51
C GLU A 74 -0.79 7.09 12.43
N GLN A 75 -0.67 6.54 11.22
CA GLN A 75 -0.50 5.10 11.04
C GLN A 75 0.85 4.60 11.55
N ASN A 76 1.90 5.38 11.33
CA ASN A 76 3.22 5.06 11.85
C ASN A 76 3.24 5.04 13.38
N LYS A 77 2.55 6.01 14.00
CA LYS A 77 2.42 6.09 15.46
C LYS A 77 1.69 4.86 16.01
N MET A 78 0.70 4.38 15.28
CA MET A 78 -0.08 3.21 15.68
C MET A 78 0.60 1.88 15.31
N GLY A 79 1.66 1.93 14.54
CA GLY A 79 2.38 0.72 14.13
C GLY A 79 1.66 -0.10 13.07
N TRP A 80 0.78 0.53 12.29
CA TRP A 80 -0.04 -0.17 11.30
C TRP A 80 0.62 -0.30 9.93
N LEU A 81 1.73 0.40 9.68
CA LEU A 81 2.39 0.34 8.38
C LEU A 81 3.23 -0.92 8.27
N LEU A 82 2.92 -1.75 7.30
CA LEU A 82 3.61 -3.02 7.07
C LEU A 82 4.53 -3.00 5.85
N SER A 83 4.46 -1.99 5.02
CA SER A 83 5.28 -1.75 3.81
C SER A 83 5.61 -2.99 2.97
N ILE A 84 4.91 -3.11 1.86
CA ILE A 84 5.18 -4.13 0.85
C ILE A 84 6.26 -3.64 -0.11
#